data_b2d1d88572ed484c27c37e153eed3d5c
#
_entry.id   b2d1d88572ed484c27c37e153eed3d5c
#
_cell.length_a   1.000
_cell.length_b   1.000
_cell.length_c   1.000
_cell.angle_alpha   90.00
_cell.angle_beta   90.00
_cell.angle_gamma   90.00
#
_symmetry.space_group_name_H-M   'P 1'
#
loop_
_entity.id
_entity.type
_entity.pdbx_description
1 polymer ?
#
loop_
_entity_poly.entity_id
_entity_poly.type
_entity_poly.pdbx_seq_one_letter_code
_entity_poly.pdbx_strand_id
1 'polypeptide(L)'
;LIDVGKPAASEGLSVPFQQTARYVCEYEDEVTEYERQVINDTLNFDAMKNYEPRISDPIKILYRGGDLGPYMKIWVQMFFKHPGCYVAAFVNKGYGYLAPVEQNIEAWIQLEYPEYAQEQGIHHTFPIQTSEFLLQIWFLSMRLPLIKYLCTPGLYTWILVVLAFFLWKKKRYSALILLVPGFINVLVCLASPMSNAIRYELPTVAVIPLLVGWTVYSVHTTSRQTGEE
;
A
#
# COMPACT_ATOMS: atom_id res chain seq x y z
N LEU A 1 -4.97 -12.20 -21.53
CA LEU A 1 -4.24 -13.39 -21.08
C LEU A 1 -3.34 -12.95 -19.94
N ILE A 2 -3.79 -13.14 -18.68
CA ILE A 2 -2.92 -13.03 -17.52
C ILE A 2 -1.99 -14.24 -17.63
N ASP A 3 -0.72 -13.98 -17.93
CA ASP A 3 0.31 -15.00 -17.97
C ASP A 3 0.53 -15.51 -16.52
N VAL A 4 -0.10 -16.64 -16.21
CA VAL A 4 -0.09 -17.31 -14.89
C VAL A 4 1.32 -17.76 -14.48
N GLY A 5 2.32 -17.53 -15.34
CA GLY A 5 3.72 -17.93 -15.15
C GLY A 5 4.67 -16.83 -14.68
N LYS A 6 4.25 -15.57 -14.53
CA LYS A 6 5.16 -14.53 -14.02
C LYS A 6 5.22 -14.59 -12.49
N PRO A 7 6.42 -14.78 -11.95
CA PRO A 7 6.59 -15.18 -10.57
C PRO A 7 6.20 -14.08 -9.57
N ALA A 8 5.83 -14.50 -8.36
CA ALA A 8 5.64 -13.68 -7.17
C ALA A 8 6.78 -12.66 -6.90
N ALA A 9 7.94 -12.81 -7.54
CA ALA A 9 9.05 -11.89 -7.52
C ALA A 9 8.68 -10.46 -7.99
N SER A 10 7.78 -10.30 -8.98
CA SER A 10 7.40 -8.97 -9.47
C SER A 10 6.61 -8.15 -8.43
N GLU A 11 5.89 -8.82 -7.53
CA GLU A 11 5.16 -8.15 -6.45
C GLU A 11 6.11 -7.56 -5.41
N GLY A 12 7.12 -8.33 -4.99
CA GLY A 12 8.14 -7.85 -4.05
C GLY A 12 9.05 -6.76 -4.60
N LEU A 13 9.14 -6.63 -5.92
CA LEU A 13 9.97 -5.65 -6.60
C LEU A 13 9.21 -4.37 -7.02
N SER A 14 7.94 -4.24 -6.65
CA SER A 14 7.12 -3.10 -7.06
C SER A 14 7.70 -1.75 -6.61
N VAL A 15 8.35 -1.68 -5.43
CA VAL A 15 9.02 -0.46 -4.95
C VAL A 15 10.25 -0.13 -5.79
N PRO A 16 11.24 -1.03 -5.96
CA PRO A 16 12.38 -0.78 -6.85
C PRO A 16 11.99 -0.39 -8.26
N PHE A 17 10.98 -1.05 -8.85
CA PHE A 17 10.51 -0.77 -10.20
C PHE A 17 9.92 0.63 -10.32
N GLN A 18 9.08 1.05 -9.38
CA GLN A 18 8.52 2.40 -9.33
C GLN A 18 9.60 3.47 -9.17
N GLN A 19 10.59 3.22 -8.32
CA GLN A 19 11.70 4.14 -8.10
C GLN A 19 12.57 4.29 -9.35
N THR A 20 12.88 3.17 -10.03
CA THR A 20 13.61 3.18 -11.29
C THR A 20 12.83 3.92 -12.38
N ALA A 21 11.52 3.66 -12.52
CA ALA A 21 10.71 4.31 -13.54
C ALA A 21 10.66 5.83 -13.33
N ARG A 22 10.48 6.27 -12.08
CA ARG A 22 10.52 7.69 -11.77
C ARG A 22 11.88 8.30 -12.07
N TYR A 23 12.97 7.61 -11.71
CA TYR A 23 14.34 8.07 -11.99
C TYR A 23 14.55 8.26 -13.49
N VAL A 24 14.16 7.27 -14.30
CA VAL A 24 14.25 7.37 -15.76
C VAL A 24 13.42 8.52 -16.32
N CYS A 25 12.22 8.77 -15.78
CA CYS A 25 11.39 9.89 -16.23
C CYS A 25 11.96 11.27 -15.86
N GLU A 26 12.60 11.41 -14.70
CA GLU A 26 13.09 12.70 -14.20
C GLU A 26 14.55 12.99 -14.60
N TYR A 27 15.37 11.96 -14.82
CA TYR A 27 16.82 12.05 -15.02
C TYR A 27 17.30 11.16 -16.18
N GLU A 28 16.55 11.08 -17.29
CA GLU A 28 16.89 10.23 -18.44
C GLU A 28 18.29 10.53 -18.98
N ASP A 29 18.69 11.81 -19.01
CA ASP A 29 19.99 12.27 -19.52
C ASP A 29 21.19 11.81 -18.65
N GLU A 30 20.93 11.45 -17.39
CA GLU A 30 21.97 10.96 -16.46
C GLU A 30 22.09 9.43 -16.44
N VAL A 31 21.18 8.72 -17.16
CA VAL A 31 21.23 7.27 -17.28
C VAL A 31 22.33 6.86 -18.26
N THR A 32 23.35 6.18 -17.74
CA THR A 32 24.44 5.66 -18.58
C THR A 32 23.94 4.54 -19.50
N GLU A 33 24.69 4.30 -20.60
CA GLU A 33 24.34 3.22 -21.53
C GLU A 33 24.29 1.84 -20.86
N TYR A 34 25.18 1.59 -19.91
CA TYR A 34 25.19 0.37 -19.11
C TYR A 34 23.92 0.24 -18.24
N GLU A 35 23.53 1.33 -17.53
CA GLU A 35 22.30 1.36 -16.74
C GLU A 35 21.08 1.14 -17.62
N ARG A 36 21.03 1.80 -18.79
CA ARG A 36 19.95 1.63 -19.78
C ARG A 36 19.82 0.18 -20.23
N GLN A 37 20.94 -0.49 -20.55
CA GLN A 37 20.92 -1.89 -20.96
C GLN A 37 20.41 -2.80 -19.85
N VAL A 38 20.93 -2.68 -18.62
CA VAL A 38 20.51 -3.50 -17.47
C VAL A 38 19.02 -3.28 -17.15
N ILE A 39 18.55 -2.03 -17.19
CA ILE A 39 17.12 -1.72 -17.00
C ILE A 39 16.30 -2.40 -18.11
N ASN A 40 16.74 -2.31 -19.37
CA ASN A 40 16.00 -2.88 -20.51
C ASN A 40 15.97 -4.41 -20.50
N ASP A 41 17.00 -5.06 -19.95
CA ASP A 41 17.04 -6.52 -19.78
C ASP A 41 16.05 -7.01 -18.72
N THR A 42 15.81 -6.20 -17.67
CA THR A 42 14.92 -6.54 -16.55
C THR A 42 13.49 -6.06 -16.80
N LEU A 43 13.34 -4.86 -17.30
CA LEU A 43 12.09 -4.16 -17.60
C LEU A 43 12.09 -3.74 -19.09
N ASN A 44 11.26 -2.79 -19.45
CA ASN A 44 11.29 -2.15 -20.77
C ASN A 44 11.59 -0.66 -20.58
N PHE A 45 12.79 -0.23 -20.95
CA PHE A 45 13.24 1.15 -20.72
C PHE A 45 12.30 2.21 -21.33
N ASP A 46 11.92 2.01 -22.60
CA ASP A 46 11.08 2.99 -23.31
C ASP A 46 9.65 3.05 -22.74
N ALA A 47 9.16 1.93 -22.23
CA ALA A 47 7.83 1.85 -21.60
C ALA A 47 7.80 2.45 -20.18
N MET A 48 8.94 2.81 -19.60
CA MET A 48 8.99 3.51 -18.31
C MET A 48 8.36 4.91 -18.36
N LYS A 49 8.20 5.48 -19.55
CA LYS A 49 7.45 6.73 -19.78
C LYS A 49 5.97 6.62 -19.39
N ASN A 50 5.45 5.41 -19.25
CA ASN A 50 4.10 5.14 -18.74
C ASN A 50 4.05 5.10 -17.20
N TYR A 51 5.06 5.62 -16.54
CA TYR A 51 5.13 5.70 -15.08
C TYR A 51 3.92 6.45 -14.50
N GLU A 52 3.21 5.78 -13.60
CA GLU A 52 2.12 6.37 -12.84
C GLU A 52 2.52 6.40 -11.36
N PRO A 53 2.61 7.58 -10.73
CA PRO A 53 3.15 7.72 -9.37
C PRO A 53 2.41 6.90 -8.29
N ARG A 54 1.12 6.63 -8.49
CA ARG A 54 0.26 5.96 -7.51
C ARG A 54 -0.06 4.51 -7.84
N ILE A 55 0.26 4.04 -9.05
CA ILE A 55 -0.10 2.71 -9.53
C ILE A 55 1.16 1.97 -10.00
N SER A 56 1.45 0.81 -9.40
CA SER A 56 2.65 0.04 -9.75
C SER A 56 2.46 -0.86 -10.97
N ASP A 57 1.22 -1.21 -11.30
CA ASP A 57 0.93 -2.21 -12.33
C ASP A 57 1.48 -1.88 -13.71
N PRO A 58 1.42 -0.62 -14.24
CA PRO A 58 1.98 -0.29 -15.53
C PRO A 58 3.47 -0.61 -15.67
N ILE A 59 4.24 -0.50 -14.57
CA ILE A 59 5.67 -0.80 -14.56
C ILE A 59 5.94 -2.25 -14.21
N LYS A 60 5.21 -2.80 -13.24
CA LYS A 60 5.35 -4.19 -12.80
C LYS A 60 5.11 -5.19 -13.94
N ILE A 61 4.15 -4.91 -14.80
CA ILE A 61 3.83 -5.76 -15.97
C ILE A 61 4.98 -5.83 -17.00
N LEU A 62 5.90 -4.86 -16.95
CA LEU A 62 7.06 -4.82 -17.85
C LEU A 62 8.18 -5.79 -17.44
N TYR A 63 8.08 -6.40 -16.26
CA TYR A 63 9.10 -7.33 -15.75
C TYR A 63 9.24 -8.54 -16.66
N ARG A 64 10.47 -8.73 -17.16
CA ARG A 64 10.82 -9.79 -18.14
C ARG A 64 11.43 -11.02 -17.48
N GLY A 65 11.75 -10.95 -16.20
CA GLY A 65 12.55 -11.97 -15.52
C GLY A 65 14.06 -11.69 -15.66
N GLY A 66 14.88 -12.67 -15.36
CA GLY A 66 16.34 -12.58 -15.50
C GLY A 66 17.09 -12.39 -14.17
N ASP A 67 18.40 -12.14 -14.28
CA ASP A 67 19.26 -11.93 -13.13
C ASP A 67 19.04 -10.55 -12.52
N LEU A 68 18.52 -10.52 -11.31
CA LEU A 68 18.25 -9.29 -10.55
C LEU A 68 19.52 -8.68 -9.93
N GLY A 69 20.63 -9.39 -9.88
CA GLY A 69 21.88 -8.90 -9.28
C GLY A 69 22.38 -7.60 -9.89
N PRO A 70 22.61 -7.54 -11.23
CA PRO A 70 23.00 -6.32 -11.92
C PRO A 70 21.96 -5.19 -11.73
N TYR A 71 20.67 -5.50 -11.82
CA TYR A 71 19.59 -4.54 -11.65
C TYR A 71 19.61 -3.90 -10.24
N MET A 72 19.70 -4.71 -9.19
CA MET A 72 19.74 -4.19 -7.82
C MET A 72 20.98 -3.34 -7.55
N LYS A 73 22.12 -3.67 -8.20
CA LYS A 73 23.34 -2.88 -8.11
C LYS A 73 23.14 -1.47 -8.69
N ILE A 74 22.62 -1.37 -9.91
CA ILE A 74 22.37 -0.06 -10.51
C ILE A 74 21.27 0.71 -9.78
N TRP A 75 20.23 0.01 -9.29
CA TRP A 75 19.17 0.61 -8.48
C TRP A 75 19.73 1.31 -7.24
N VAL A 76 20.68 0.68 -6.52
CA VAL A 76 21.36 1.29 -5.38
C VAL A 76 22.26 2.46 -5.83
N GLN A 77 22.96 2.33 -6.96
CA GLN A 77 23.79 3.41 -7.48
C GLN A 77 22.97 4.66 -7.84
N MET A 78 21.84 4.49 -8.52
CA MET A 78 20.91 5.57 -8.86
C MET A 78 20.30 6.20 -7.60
N PHE A 79 20.00 5.42 -6.55
CA PHE A 79 19.57 5.95 -5.26
C PHE A 79 20.58 6.96 -4.70
N PHE A 80 21.87 6.66 -4.72
CA PHE A 80 22.90 7.58 -4.21
C PHE A 80 23.09 8.82 -5.08
N LYS A 81 22.75 8.77 -6.38
CA LYS A 81 22.73 9.96 -7.24
C LYS A 81 21.57 10.90 -6.85
N HIS A 82 20.35 10.37 -6.73
CA HIS A 82 19.14 11.15 -6.49
C HIS A 82 18.22 10.51 -5.42
N PRO A 83 18.59 10.54 -4.12
CA PRO A 83 17.81 9.92 -3.06
C PRO A 83 16.41 10.53 -2.91
N GLY A 84 16.26 11.83 -3.20
CA GLY A 84 14.97 12.53 -3.16
C GLY A 84 13.94 11.96 -4.15
N CYS A 85 14.38 11.57 -5.35
CA CYS A 85 13.53 10.92 -6.35
C CYS A 85 12.96 9.59 -5.82
N TYR A 86 13.79 8.78 -5.18
CA TYR A 86 13.40 7.50 -4.60
C TYR A 86 12.42 7.63 -3.44
N VAL A 87 12.69 8.59 -2.54
CA VAL A 87 11.78 8.91 -1.42
C VAL A 87 10.43 9.38 -1.97
N ALA A 88 10.45 10.27 -2.96
CA ALA A 88 9.23 10.78 -3.56
C ALA A 88 8.43 9.68 -4.30
N ALA A 89 9.10 8.74 -4.99
CA ALA A 89 8.43 7.59 -5.60
C ALA A 89 7.75 6.71 -4.55
N PHE A 90 8.45 6.43 -3.45
CA PHE A 90 7.91 5.63 -2.34
C PHE A 90 6.71 6.29 -1.66
N VAL A 91 6.82 7.60 -1.34
CA VAL A 91 5.75 8.36 -0.69
C VAL A 91 4.54 8.50 -1.61
N ASN A 92 4.74 8.80 -2.89
CA ASN A 92 3.65 8.94 -3.85
C ASN A 92 2.90 7.61 -4.04
N LYS A 93 3.63 6.51 -4.13
CA LYS A 93 3.03 5.17 -4.22
C LYS A 93 2.24 4.81 -2.96
N GLY A 94 2.78 5.13 -1.77
CA GLY A 94 2.15 4.85 -0.48
C GLY A 94 1.16 5.92 -0.03
N TYR A 95 0.87 6.93 -0.85
CA TYR A 95 0.09 8.11 -0.47
C TYR A 95 -1.24 7.78 0.19
N GLY A 96 -1.98 6.78 -0.32
CA GLY A 96 -3.29 6.40 0.21
C GLY A 96 -3.25 5.86 1.65
N TYR A 97 -2.12 5.30 2.09
CA TYR A 97 -1.93 4.87 3.49
C TYR A 97 -1.48 6.00 4.41
N LEU A 98 -1.02 7.12 3.85
CA LEU A 98 -0.57 8.29 4.61
C LEU A 98 -1.60 9.43 4.62
N ALA A 99 -2.44 9.52 3.60
CA ALA A 99 -3.46 10.56 3.51
C ALA A 99 -4.73 10.17 4.28
N PRO A 100 -5.15 10.95 5.30
CA PRO A 100 -6.34 10.62 6.08
C PRO A 100 -7.64 10.83 5.30
N VAL A 101 -7.58 11.44 4.12
CA VAL A 101 -8.73 11.88 3.32
C VAL A 101 -8.53 11.54 1.84
N GLU A 102 -7.98 10.37 1.52
CA GLU A 102 -7.86 9.92 0.14
C GLU A 102 -9.24 9.57 -0.43
N GLN A 103 -9.59 10.17 -1.57
CA GLN A 103 -10.92 10.05 -2.14
C GLN A 103 -11.07 8.94 -3.18
N ASN A 104 -9.97 8.41 -3.70
CA ASN A 104 -10.01 7.38 -4.72
C ASN A 104 -9.98 5.99 -4.07
N ILE A 105 -11.15 5.52 -3.67
CA ILE A 105 -11.32 4.12 -3.24
C ILE A 105 -11.54 3.31 -4.51
N GLU A 106 -10.48 2.65 -4.98
CA GLU A 106 -10.60 1.68 -6.06
C GLU A 106 -11.24 0.40 -5.53
N ALA A 107 -12.48 0.15 -5.93
CA ALA A 107 -13.13 -1.13 -5.70
C ALA A 107 -13.03 -1.97 -6.98
N TRP A 108 -12.20 -2.97 -6.97
CA TRP A 108 -12.18 -4.00 -8.01
C TRP A 108 -13.19 -5.07 -7.63
N ILE A 109 -14.34 -5.06 -8.30
CA ILE A 109 -15.38 -6.08 -8.13
C ILE A 109 -15.55 -6.76 -9.46
N GLN A 110 -15.20 -8.04 -9.49
CA GLN A 110 -15.36 -8.87 -10.67
C GLN A 110 -16.75 -9.52 -10.61
N LEU A 111 -17.65 -9.08 -11.49
CA LEU A 111 -19.02 -9.62 -11.59
C LEU A 111 -19.07 -10.93 -12.35
N GLU A 112 -18.12 -11.15 -13.27
CA GLU A 112 -18.03 -12.38 -14.04
C GLU A 112 -16.64 -13.01 -13.84
N TYR A 113 -16.62 -14.30 -13.57
CA TYR A 113 -15.37 -15.04 -13.51
C TYR A 113 -14.89 -15.38 -14.94
N PRO A 114 -13.57 -15.30 -15.20
CA PRO A 114 -13.00 -15.75 -16.48
C PRO A 114 -13.31 -17.23 -16.74
N GLU A 115 -13.35 -17.63 -18.01
CA GLU A 115 -13.65 -19.01 -18.42
C GLU A 115 -12.80 -20.04 -17.68
N TYR A 116 -11.49 -19.79 -17.52
CA TYR A 116 -10.59 -20.72 -16.82
C TYR A 116 -10.99 -20.96 -15.34
N ALA A 117 -11.58 -19.96 -14.69
CA ALA A 117 -12.04 -20.11 -13.30
C ALA A 117 -13.34 -20.93 -13.26
N GLN A 118 -14.23 -20.74 -14.23
CA GLN A 118 -15.47 -21.53 -14.37
C GLN A 118 -15.15 -22.99 -14.68
N GLU A 119 -14.14 -23.28 -15.52
CA GLU A 119 -13.65 -24.64 -15.79
C GLU A 119 -13.10 -25.33 -14.53
N GLN A 120 -12.57 -24.59 -13.57
CA GLN A 120 -12.12 -25.10 -12.28
C GLN A 120 -13.26 -25.21 -11.22
N GLY A 121 -14.51 -25.02 -11.64
CA GLY A 121 -15.67 -25.13 -10.75
C GLY A 121 -15.90 -23.91 -9.86
N ILE A 122 -15.22 -22.78 -10.13
CA ILE A 122 -15.45 -21.53 -9.41
C ILE A 122 -16.64 -20.81 -10.03
N HIS A 123 -17.76 -20.80 -9.32
CA HIS A 123 -18.99 -20.14 -9.73
C HIS A 123 -19.44 -19.11 -8.71
N HIS A 124 -20.25 -18.15 -9.17
CA HIS A 124 -20.87 -17.20 -8.27
C HIS A 124 -21.79 -17.89 -7.26
N THR A 125 -21.63 -17.54 -5.99
CA THR A 125 -22.50 -18.04 -4.91
C THR A 125 -23.91 -17.45 -5.00
N PHE A 126 -24.02 -16.23 -5.52
CA PHE A 126 -25.28 -15.50 -5.69
C PHE A 126 -25.58 -15.26 -7.17
N PRO A 127 -26.88 -15.15 -7.54
CA PRO A 127 -27.27 -14.67 -8.87
C PRO A 127 -26.62 -13.32 -9.19
N ILE A 128 -26.29 -13.09 -10.46
CA ILE A 128 -25.60 -11.87 -10.91
C ILE A 128 -26.38 -10.61 -10.53
N GLN A 129 -27.71 -10.66 -10.60
CA GLN A 129 -28.59 -9.53 -10.22
C GLN A 129 -28.46 -9.16 -8.73
N THR A 130 -28.25 -10.17 -7.86
CA THR A 130 -28.01 -9.94 -6.43
C THR A 130 -26.65 -9.26 -6.22
N SER A 131 -25.64 -9.67 -6.96
CA SER A 131 -24.30 -9.09 -6.90
C SER A 131 -24.32 -7.65 -7.40
N GLU A 132 -25.01 -7.36 -8.48
CA GLU A 132 -25.19 -5.99 -9.00
C GLU A 132 -25.95 -5.09 -8.00
N PHE A 133 -27.00 -5.60 -7.37
CA PHE A 133 -27.74 -4.88 -6.33
C PHE A 133 -26.86 -4.55 -5.11
N LEU A 134 -26.07 -5.51 -4.63
CA LEU A 134 -25.12 -5.28 -3.54
C LEU A 134 -24.06 -4.25 -3.91
N LEU A 135 -23.60 -4.26 -5.15
CA LEU A 135 -22.69 -3.26 -5.68
C LEU A 135 -23.30 -1.85 -5.68
N GLN A 136 -24.55 -1.72 -6.11
CA GLN A 136 -25.25 -0.43 -6.09
C GLN A 136 -25.39 0.10 -4.66
N ILE A 137 -25.71 -0.77 -3.68
CA ILE A 137 -25.75 -0.40 -2.26
C ILE A 137 -24.35 0.04 -1.80
N TRP A 138 -23.28 -0.67 -2.19
CA TRP A 138 -21.92 -0.31 -1.86
C TRP A 138 -21.57 1.08 -2.41
N PHE A 139 -21.79 1.35 -3.71
CA PHE A 139 -21.52 2.66 -4.30
C PHE A 139 -22.36 3.78 -3.69
N LEU A 140 -23.62 3.49 -3.32
CA LEU A 140 -24.45 4.45 -2.63
C LEU A 140 -23.93 4.74 -1.22
N SER A 141 -23.52 3.73 -0.49
CA SER A 141 -22.95 3.88 0.86
C SER A 141 -21.65 4.70 0.84
N MET A 142 -20.81 4.57 -0.20
CA MET A 142 -19.59 5.35 -0.39
C MET A 142 -19.84 6.85 -0.67
N ARG A 143 -21.07 7.24 -0.99
CA ARG A 143 -21.46 8.66 -1.07
C ARG A 143 -21.63 9.29 0.31
N LEU A 144 -21.84 8.49 1.35
CA LEU A 144 -21.92 8.97 2.72
C LEU A 144 -20.51 9.27 3.24
N PRO A 145 -20.23 10.54 3.63
CA PRO A 145 -18.86 10.93 4.00
C PRO A 145 -18.31 10.09 5.14
N LEU A 146 -19.12 9.76 6.15
CA LEU A 146 -18.68 8.93 7.28
C LEU A 146 -18.19 7.54 6.84
N ILE A 147 -18.97 6.86 5.99
CA ILE A 147 -18.60 5.51 5.51
C ILE A 147 -17.35 5.59 4.64
N LYS A 148 -17.28 6.58 3.75
CA LYS A 148 -16.13 6.83 2.91
C LYS A 148 -14.84 6.99 3.72
N TYR A 149 -14.87 7.80 4.79
CA TYR A 149 -13.72 7.99 5.66
C TYR A 149 -13.32 6.71 6.40
N LEU A 150 -14.29 5.93 6.91
CA LEU A 150 -14.02 4.64 7.54
C LEU A 150 -13.40 3.62 6.60
N CYS A 151 -13.59 3.77 5.29
CA CYS A 151 -12.95 2.92 4.27
C CYS A 151 -11.60 3.46 3.79
N THR A 152 -11.10 4.58 4.33
CA THR A 152 -9.82 5.18 3.95
C THR A 152 -8.69 4.60 4.82
N PRO A 153 -7.70 3.87 4.25
CA PRO A 153 -6.62 3.26 5.03
C PRO A 153 -5.83 4.28 5.86
N GLY A 154 -5.51 5.44 5.27
CA GLY A 154 -4.76 6.50 5.94
C GLY A 154 -5.39 6.99 7.24
N LEU A 155 -6.71 6.88 7.42
CA LEU A 155 -7.38 7.19 8.68
C LEU A 155 -6.80 6.37 9.84
N TYR A 156 -6.63 5.07 9.63
CA TYR A 156 -6.15 4.14 10.67
C TYR A 156 -4.68 4.35 11.00
N THR A 157 -3.87 4.69 10.00
CA THR A 157 -2.48 5.15 10.20
C THR A 157 -2.44 6.36 11.15
N TRP A 158 -3.28 7.37 10.91
CA TRP A 158 -3.31 8.56 11.76
C TRP A 158 -3.90 8.29 13.15
N ILE A 159 -4.85 7.37 13.29
CA ILE A 159 -5.31 6.94 14.60
C ILE A 159 -4.15 6.33 15.39
N LEU A 160 -3.33 5.46 14.79
CA LEU A 160 -2.13 4.92 15.46
C LEU A 160 -1.15 6.04 15.88
N VAL A 161 -0.90 7.01 15.01
CA VAL A 161 -0.03 8.16 15.32
C VAL A 161 -0.57 8.98 16.48
N VAL A 162 -1.88 9.27 16.51
CA VAL A 162 -2.53 10.00 17.59
C VAL A 162 -2.45 9.22 18.92
N LEU A 163 -2.70 7.89 18.89
CA LEU A 163 -2.56 7.04 20.07
C LEU A 163 -1.12 7.03 20.58
N ALA A 164 -0.13 6.91 19.69
CA ALA A 164 1.28 6.95 20.05
C ALA A 164 1.67 8.28 20.70
N PHE A 165 1.26 9.39 20.08
CA PHE A 165 1.51 10.73 20.64
C PHE A 165 0.85 10.91 22.01
N PHE A 166 -0.40 10.44 22.18
CA PHE A 166 -1.12 10.52 23.43
C PHE A 166 -0.43 9.72 24.54
N LEU A 167 -0.04 8.47 24.27
CA LEU A 167 0.71 7.62 25.21
C LEU A 167 2.07 8.22 25.56
N TRP A 168 2.78 8.77 24.57
CA TRP A 168 4.06 9.46 24.78
C TRP A 168 3.89 10.69 25.68
N LYS A 169 2.90 11.53 25.42
CA LYS A 169 2.58 12.72 26.26
C LYS A 169 2.24 12.32 27.70
N LYS A 170 1.57 11.19 27.90
CA LYS A 170 1.23 10.63 29.22
C LYS A 170 2.39 9.83 29.86
N LYS A 171 3.58 9.82 29.23
CA LYS A 171 4.78 9.09 29.67
C LYS A 171 4.56 7.58 29.84
N ARG A 172 3.64 7.00 29.06
CA ARG A 172 3.29 5.57 29.07
C ARG A 172 4.10 4.82 28.02
N TYR A 173 5.42 4.85 28.12
CA TYR A 173 6.34 4.31 27.11
C TYR A 173 6.21 2.79 26.90
N SER A 174 5.97 2.03 27.99
CA SER A 174 5.76 0.58 27.88
C SER A 174 4.51 0.22 27.09
N ALA A 175 3.51 1.10 27.07
CA ALA A 175 2.29 0.93 26.34
C ALA A 175 2.45 1.11 24.80
N LEU A 176 3.47 1.85 24.38
CA LEU A 176 3.77 2.06 22.96
C LEU A 176 4.08 0.74 22.24
N ILE A 177 4.57 -0.29 22.94
CA ILE A 177 4.86 -1.58 22.36
C ILE A 177 3.63 -2.24 21.71
N LEU A 178 2.44 -1.96 22.21
CA LEU A 178 1.19 -2.50 21.67
C LEU A 178 0.81 -1.89 20.32
N LEU A 179 1.36 -0.72 19.98
CA LEU A 179 1.13 -0.07 18.69
C LEU A 179 2.10 -0.58 17.60
N VAL A 180 3.21 -1.24 18.01
CA VAL A 180 4.26 -1.69 17.10
C VAL A 180 3.71 -2.60 15.98
N PRO A 181 2.87 -3.62 16.25
CA PRO A 181 2.31 -4.43 15.18
C PRO A 181 1.51 -3.63 14.15
N GLY A 182 0.74 -2.62 14.60
CA GLY A 182 0.01 -1.73 13.70
C GLY A 182 0.94 -0.91 12.80
N PHE A 183 1.99 -0.33 13.36
CA PHE A 183 3.00 0.39 12.56
C PHE A 183 3.76 -0.51 11.59
N ILE A 184 4.08 -1.75 11.99
CA ILE A 184 4.67 -2.74 11.08
C ILE A 184 3.71 -3.02 9.93
N ASN A 185 2.41 -3.21 10.21
CA ASN A 185 1.41 -3.42 9.16
C ASN A 185 1.35 -2.23 8.19
N VAL A 186 1.37 -0.99 8.68
CA VAL A 186 1.44 0.22 7.83
C VAL A 186 2.68 0.19 6.94
N LEU A 187 3.85 -0.18 7.47
CA LEU A 187 5.08 -0.29 6.67
C LEU A 187 4.95 -1.37 5.57
N VAL A 188 4.32 -2.50 5.88
CA VAL A 188 4.03 -3.55 4.90
C VAL A 188 3.08 -3.03 3.82
N CYS A 189 2.04 -2.29 4.21
CA CYS A 189 1.11 -1.65 3.27
C CYS A 189 1.83 -0.64 2.35
N LEU A 190 2.72 0.19 2.89
CA LEU A 190 3.54 1.12 2.09
C LEU A 190 4.46 0.40 1.10
N ALA A 191 4.95 -0.79 1.45
CA ALA A 191 5.75 -1.63 0.56
C ALA A 191 4.92 -2.41 -0.46
N SER A 192 3.58 -2.50 -0.27
CA SER A 192 2.70 -3.25 -1.17
C SER A 192 2.57 -2.59 -2.55
N PRO A 193 2.20 -3.33 -3.61
CA PRO A 193 2.04 -2.77 -4.96
C PRO A 193 0.85 -1.81 -5.11
N MET A 194 -0.11 -1.85 -4.18
CA MET A 194 -1.34 -1.06 -4.21
C MET A 194 -1.23 0.17 -3.31
N SER A 195 -1.63 1.34 -3.81
CA SER A 195 -1.50 2.61 -3.08
C SER A 195 -2.62 2.90 -2.07
N ASN A 196 -3.77 2.24 -2.17
CA ASN A 196 -4.95 2.57 -1.38
C ASN A 196 -5.90 1.37 -1.20
N ALA A 197 -5.39 0.23 -0.77
CA ALA A 197 -6.19 -0.98 -0.58
C ALA A 197 -6.45 -1.26 0.90
N ILE A 198 -7.63 -0.91 1.40
CA ILE A 198 -8.01 -1.14 2.81
C ILE A 198 -7.89 -2.60 3.24
N ARG A 199 -8.00 -3.55 2.30
CA ARG A 199 -7.84 -4.98 2.59
C ARG A 199 -6.50 -5.34 3.24
N TYR A 200 -5.43 -4.61 2.91
CA TYR A 200 -4.11 -4.80 3.52
C TYR A 200 -4.02 -4.17 4.92
N GLU A 201 -4.85 -3.16 5.20
CA GLU A 201 -4.92 -2.48 6.49
C GLU A 201 -5.92 -3.14 7.46
N LEU A 202 -6.71 -4.14 7.02
CA LEU A 202 -7.71 -4.82 7.84
C LEU A 202 -7.19 -5.31 9.21
N PRO A 203 -5.95 -5.83 9.36
CA PRO A 203 -5.42 -6.19 10.67
C PRO A 203 -5.37 -5.00 11.62
N THR A 204 -4.93 -3.83 11.14
CA THR A 204 -4.91 -2.58 11.93
C THR A 204 -6.33 -2.11 12.23
N VAL A 205 -7.21 -2.09 11.23
CA VAL A 205 -8.63 -1.72 11.40
C VAL A 205 -9.28 -2.53 12.52
N ALA A 206 -9.07 -3.85 12.52
CA ALA A 206 -9.68 -4.78 13.48
C ALA A 206 -9.19 -4.56 14.93
N VAL A 207 -7.93 -4.17 15.11
CA VAL A 207 -7.36 -3.99 16.46
C VAL A 207 -7.51 -2.58 17.01
N ILE A 208 -7.79 -1.58 16.18
CA ILE A 208 -7.94 -0.17 16.63
C ILE A 208 -8.94 0.01 17.78
N PRO A 209 -10.15 -0.57 17.78
CA PRO A 209 -11.08 -0.40 18.88
C PRO A 209 -10.50 -0.90 20.22
N LEU A 210 -9.76 -2.02 20.18
CA LEU A 210 -9.09 -2.58 21.35
C LEU A 210 -7.95 -1.67 21.83
N LEU A 211 -7.14 -1.14 20.92
CA LEU A 211 -6.05 -0.22 21.22
C LEU A 211 -6.57 1.08 21.84
N VAL A 212 -7.66 1.63 21.30
CA VAL A 212 -8.31 2.83 21.86
C VAL A 212 -8.84 2.55 23.27
N GLY A 213 -9.62 1.50 23.45
CA GLY A 213 -10.18 1.09 24.75
C GLY A 213 -9.09 0.87 25.79
N TRP A 214 -8.03 0.15 25.42
CA TRP A 214 -6.90 -0.10 26.29
C TRP A 214 -6.11 1.17 26.63
N THR A 215 -5.90 2.06 25.67
CA THR A 215 -5.23 3.35 25.89
C THR A 215 -6.00 4.20 26.89
N VAL A 216 -7.32 4.32 26.74
CA VAL A 216 -8.19 5.04 27.66
C VAL A 216 -8.11 4.42 29.06
N TYR A 217 -8.24 3.09 29.16
CA TYR A 217 -8.14 2.37 30.43
C TYR A 217 -6.80 2.61 31.13
N SER A 218 -5.68 2.48 30.42
CA SER A 218 -4.32 2.62 30.98
C SER A 218 -4.05 4.02 31.53
N VAL A 219 -4.67 5.05 30.95
CA VAL A 219 -4.55 6.44 31.44
C VAL A 219 -5.42 6.68 32.67
N HIS A 220 -6.67 6.17 32.64
CA HIS A 220 -7.60 6.35 33.77
C HIS A 220 -7.13 5.66 35.05
N THR A 221 -6.57 4.45 34.94
CA THR A 221 -6.11 3.68 36.11
C THR A 221 -4.99 4.41 36.86
N THR A 222 -4.15 5.14 36.14
CA THR A 222 -3.06 5.90 36.77
C THR A 222 -3.52 7.22 37.41
N SER A 223 -4.50 7.90 36.77
CA SER A 223 -5.05 9.12 37.38
C SER A 223 -5.70 8.85 38.75
N ARG A 224 -6.23 7.65 38.95
CA ARG A 224 -6.75 7.23 40.26
C ARG A 224 -5.64 6.94 41.28
N GLN A 225 -4.50 6.36 40.82
CA GLN A 225 -3.37 6.09 41.74
C GLN A 225 -2.57 7.33 42.11
N THR A 226 -2.58 8.38 41.27
CA THR A 226 -1.90 9.67 41.57
C THR A 226 -2.82 10.73 42.15
N GLY A 227 -4.12 10.53 42.21
CA GLY A 227 -5.09 11.47 42.79
C GLY A 227 -5.59 11.07 44.20
N GLU A 228 -5.07 9.98 44.76
CA GLU A 228 -5.33 9.53 46.11
C GLU A 228 -4.20 9.94 47.10
N GLU A 229 -3.27 10.78 46.64
CA GLU A 229 -2.35 11.53 47.51
C GLU A 229 -2.73 13.04 47.48
#